data_4e03414b6c7999b2a14212c718f08448
#
_entry.id   4e03414b6c7999b2a14212c718f08448
#
_cell.length_a   1.000
_cell.length_b   1.000
_cell.length_c   1.000
_cell.angle_alpha   90.00
_cell.angle_beta   90.00
_cell.angle_gamma   90.00
#
_symmetry.space_group_name_H-M   'P 1'
#
loop_
_entity.id
_entity.type
_entity.pdbx_description
1 polymer ?
#
loop_
_entity_poly.entity_id
_entity_poly.type
_entity_poly.pdbx_seq_one_letter_code
_entity_poly.pdbx_strand_id
1 'polypeptide(L)'
;MTEKTKVKVLEEVVVRFSGDSGDGMQLAGNIFSNVSAGIGDEISTFPDYPAEIRAPQGTLGGVSGFQVHIGKGVHTPGDLADVLVAMNPAALKTNARYVKKGGVVIIDSDSFRASDLEKAAFTTDDPIQEAGLSHAQIVPVAITQMVKDSLADSGLDNKSIVLCKNMFALWLVCWLFDRPLEQAQHLLKNKFAKKPAIYEANAKVMRDGYNYGNNIHASVSTYRVESAQVKPGIYTDVNGNTATAWGLIAASEKSGLPLFLGSYPITPATDILHELAKRKDLGVKAIQVEDEIAGVCTAIGASFAGNLAVTSTSGPGLALKSEGIGLADMAELPLVIIDVQRGGPSTGLPTKTEQTDLLQALYGRNGESPVVVVAASTPTDCFDMAFQAAKIALEHMTPVILLTDGFIGNGSSAWRIPEIDEYPEIKPNYVMPEQQGTWKPYDRNEKAVRYWAKPGTEGFMHRLGGLEKDYKTSAISTDPINHEKMVRARQQKIDSIATDIPLLKVSGDSSADLLVVSWGGTYGHLYSAVEAMNAEGKPVAFAHFNYINPLPANTEEILRRYKKVVVCELNNGQFASYLSGKVPGVNFLRYNKIQAQPFMVSELMAHFSKLLEE
;
A
#
# COMPACT_ATOMS: atom_id res chain seq x y z
N MET A 1 23.05 -21.30 -40.69
CA MET A 1 23.71 -20.60 -39.55
C MET A 1 22.64 -19.81 -38.85
N THR A 2 22.14 -20.29 -37.72
CA THR A 2 21.18 -19.56 -36.88
C THR A 2 21.92 -18.38 -36.27
N GLU A 3 21.56 -17.14 -36.68
CA GLU A 3 22.03 -15.96 -35.99
C GLU A 3 21.64 -16.09 -34.49
N LYS A 4 22.67 -16.09 -33.65
CA LYS A 4 22.46 -16.05 -32.20
C LYS A 4 21.75 -14.75 -31.88
N THR A 5 20.51 -14.81 -31.44
CA THR A 5 19.74 -13.68 -30.94
C THR A 5 20.59 -12.90 -29.95
N LYS A 6 20.69 -11.60 -30.13
CA LYS A 6 21.32 -10.71 -29.17
C LYS A 6 20.37 -10.55 -27.98
N VAL A 7 20.59 -11.35 -26.93
CA VAL A 7 19.96 -11.10 -25.64
C VAL A 7 20.59 -9.85 -25.05
N LYS A 8 19.75 -8.82 -24.80
CA LYS A 8 20.20 -7.63 -24.09
C LYS A 8 20.02 -7.86 -22.59
N VAL A 9 21.09 -7.69 -21.83
CA VAL A 9 21.01 -7.72 -20.37
C VAL A 9 20.60 -6.34 -19.87
N LEU A 10 19.60 -6.31 -18.99
CA LEU A 10 19.07 -5.10 -18.36
C LEU A 10 19.21 -5.23 -16.84
N GLU A 11 19.51 -4.15 -16.15
CA GLU A 11 19.54 -4.10 -14.69
C GLU A 11 18.09 -4.05 -14.12
N GLU A 12 17.22 -3.34 -14.82
CA GLU A 12 15.81 -3.20 -14.45
C GLU A 12 14.92 -3.05 -15.69
N VAL A 13 13.63 -3.33 -15.54
CA VAL A 13 12.65 -3.11 -16.60
C VAL A 13 11.27 -2.83 -16.02
N VAL A 14 10.53 -1.95 -16.70
CA VAL A 14 9.15 -1.60 -16.37
C VAL A 14 8.21 -2.12 -17.46
N VAL A 15 7.24 -2.95 -17.07
CA VAL A 15 6.19 -3.48 -17.95
C VAL A 15 4.84 -2.95 -17.49
N ARG A 16 4.05 -2.41 -18.42
CA ARG A 16 2.68 -1.95 -18.16
C ARG A 16 1.68 -2.72 -19.00
N PHE A 17 0.77 -3.44 -18.34
CA PHE A 17 -0.38 -4.10 -18.96
C PHE A 17 -1.59 -3.18 -18.88
N SER A 18 -2.33 -3.01 -19.97
CA SER A 18 -3.50 -2.14 -19.99
C SER A 18 -4.59 -2.65 -20.95
N GLY A 19 -5.84 -2.56 -20.50
CA GLY A 19 -7.04 -2.97 -21.23
C GLY A 19 -8.29 -2.51 -20.49
N ASP A 20 -9.46 -3.01 -20.90
CA ASP A 20 -10.69 -2.76 -20.15
C ASP A 20 -10.70 -3.49 -18.80
N SER A 21 -11.50 -3.02 -17.87
CA SER A 21 -11.68 -3.62 -16.52
C SER A 21 -12.01 -5.13 -16.56
N GLY A 22 -12.61 -5.64 -17.65
CA GLY A 22 -12.93 -7.06 -17.84
C GLY A 22 -11.83 -7.88 -18.54
N ASP A 23 -10.79 -7.24 -19.06
CA ASP A 23 -9.76 -7.91 -19.88
C ASP A 23 -8.74 -8.72 -19.07
N GLY A 24 -8.79 -8.66 -17.73
CA GLY A 24 -7.93 -9.45 -16.87
C GLY A 24 -6.47 -8.95 -16.79
N MET A 25 -6.24 -7.67 -17.02
CA MET A 25 -4.90 -7.07 -16.95
C MET A 25 -4.30 -7.13 -15.55
N GLN A 26 -5.13 -6.98 -14.52
CA GLN A 26 -4.71 -7.17 -13.12
C GLN A 26 -4.18 -8.60 -12.86
N LEU A 27 -4.84 -9.61 -13.45
CA LEU A 27 -4.40 -10.99 -13.32
C LEU A 27 -3.08 -11.24 -14.06
N ALA A 28 -2.94 -10.70 -15.27
CA ALA A 28 -1.71 -10.84 -16.05
C ALA A 28 -0.51 -10.20 -15.33
N GLY A 29 -0.68 -8.96 -14.83
CA GLY A 29 0.34 -8.27 -14.06
C GLY A 29 0.73 -9.00 -12.77
N ASN A 30 -0.25 -9.47 -12.00
CA ASN A 30 0.00 -10.25 -10.78
C ASN A 30 0.74 -11.57 -11.06
N ILE A 31 0.45 -12.28 -12.15
CA ILE A 31 1.18 -13.50 -12.50
C ILE A 31 2.61 -13.13 -12.91
N PHE A 32 2.80 -12.08 -13.69
CA PHE A 32 4.13 -11.63 -14.12
C PHE A 32 5.00 -11.21 -12.94
N SER A 33 4.45 -10.45 -11.96
CA SER A 33 5.17 -10.05 -10.75
C SER A 33 5.55 -11.26 -9.90
N ASN A 34 4.62 -12.20 -9.67
CA ASN A 34 4.87 -13.41 -8.89
C ASN A 34 5.95 -14.31 -9.53
N VAL A 35 5.92 -14.48 -10.86
CA VAL A 35 6.95 -15.25 -11.57
C VAL A 35 8.31 -14.58 -11.44
N SER A 36 8.36 -13.25 -11.57
CA SER A 36 9.60 -12.48 -11.45
C SER A 36 10.17 -12.52 -10.02
N ALA A 37 9.33 -12.35 -9.01
CA ALA A 37 9.74 -12.53 -7.61
C ALA A 37 10.25 -13.95 -7.33
N GLY A 38 9.59 -14.98 -7.92
CA GLY A 38 9.94 -16.38 -7.74
C GLY A 38 11.30 -16.79 -8.30
N ILE A 39 11.85 -16.02 -9.23
CA ILE A 39 13.21 -16.21 -9.78
C ILE A 39 14.27 -15.29 -9.13
N GLY A 40 13.85 -14.50 -8.12
CA GLY A 40 14.76 -13.69 -7.31
C GLY A 40 14.91 -12.23 -7.77
N ASP A 41 14.00 -11.71 -8.59
CA ASP A 41 13.96 -10.27 -8.86
C ASP A 41 13.34 -9.53 -7.67
N GLU A 42 13.84 -8.32 -7.40
CA GLU A 42 13.07 -7.34 -6.65
C GLU A 42 11.96 -6.81 -7.54
N ILE A 43 10.80 -6.57 -6.96
CA ILE A 43 9.61 -6.12 -7.68
C ILE A 43 8.93 -4.96 -6.95
N SER A 44 8.33 -4.07 -7.73
CA SER A 44 7.38 -3.08 -7.25
C SER A 44 6.24 -2.96 -8.25
N THR A 45 5.00 -3.01 -7.77
CA THR A 45 3.83 -2.99 -8.63
C THR A 45 2.92 -1.80 -8.37
N PHE A 46 2.18 -1.40 -9.40
CA PHE A 46 1.14 -0.39 -9.32
C PHE A 46 -0.10 -0.86 -10.09
N PRO A 47 -1.09 -1.45 -9.38
CA PRO A 47 -2.40 -1.71 -9.95
C PRO A 47 -3.16 -0.38 -10.13
N ASP A 48 -3.49 -0.05 -11.37
CA ASP A 48 -4.25 1.14 -11.75
C ASP A 48 -5.68 0.73 -12.12
N TYR A 49 -6.61 0.93 -11.18
CA TYR A 49 -8.00 0.58 -11.36
C TYR A 49 -8.76 1.67 -12.12
N PRO A 50 -9.79 1.32 -12.89
CA PRO A 50 -10.58 2.29 -13.64
C PRO A 50 -11.23 3.33 -12.71
N ALA A 51 -11.41 4.54 -13.23
CA ALA A 51 -12.09 5.61 -12.51
C ALA A 51 -13.58 5.27 -12.29
N GLU A 52 -14.20 4.56 -13.24
CA GLU A 52 -15.59 4.13 -13.18
C GLU A 52 -15.70 2.60 -13.23
N ILE A 53 -16.26 2.00 -12.19
CA ILE A 53 -16.40 0.53 -12.07
C ILE A 53 -17.29 -0.08 -13.18
N ARG A 54 -18.17 0.71 -13.80
CA ARG A 54 -19.14 0.29 -14.82
C ARG A 54 -19.07 1.13 -16.10
N ALA A 55 -17.89 1.68 -16.42
CA ALA A 55 -17.72 2.36 -17.68
C ALA A 55 -17.97 1.42 -18.88
N PRO A 56 -18.54 1.92 -19.99
CA PRO A 56 -18.68 1.13 -21.21
C PRO A 56 -17.31 0.65 -21.72
N GLN A 57 -17.28 -0.58 -22.24
CA GLN A 57 -16.06 -1.16 -22.80
C GLN A 57 -15.52 -0.32 -23.97
N GLY A 58 -14.20 -0.17 -24.03
CA GLY A 58 -13.50 0.60 -25.03
C GLY A 58 -13.48 2.12 -24.80
N THR A 59 -14.00 2.60 -23.65
CA THR A 59 -13.96 4.02 -23.27
C THR A 59 -12.80 4.34 -22.33
N LEU A 60 -12.34 5.59 -22.33
CA LEU A 60 -11.20 6.03 -21.50
C LEU A 60 -11.43 5.81 -19.99
N GLY A 61 -12.66 5.99 -19.51
CA GLY A 61 -13.00 5.82 -18.10
C GLY A 61 -12.95 4.38 -17.60
N GLY A 62 -13.06 3.38 -18.51
CA GLY A 62 -13.06 1.95 -18.20
C GLY A 62 -11.69 1.28 -18.25
N VAL A 63 -10.62 2.04 -18.54
CA VAL A 63 -9.27 1.49 -18.66
C VAL A 63 -8.73 1.06 -17.30
N SER A 64 -8.28 -0.18 -17.24
CA SER A 64 -7.53 -0.79 -16.14
C SER A 64 -6.09 -0.99 -16.56
N GLY A 65 -5.15 -0.73 -15.65
CA GLY A 65 -3.73 -0.93 -15.89
C GLY A 65 -3.07 -1.67 -14.74
N PHE A 66 -1.94 -2.30 -15.03
CA PHE A 66 -1.07 -2.90 -14.02
C PHE A 66 0.38 -2.69 -14.44
N GLN A 67 1.14 -1.96 -13.65
CA GLN A 67 2.55 -1.72 -13.90
C GLN A 67 3.40 -2.57 -12.98
N VAL A 68 4.43 -3.20 -13.53
CA VAL A 68 5.40 -4.02 -12.81
C VAL A 68 6.79 -3.52 -13.14
N HIS A 69 7.53 -3.14 -12.15
CA HIS A 69 8.97 -2.84 -12.21
C HIS A 69 9.72 -4.02 -11.60
N ILE A 70 10.66 -4.58 -12.32
CA ILE A 70 11.47 -5.72 -11.91
C ILE A 70 12.95 -5.41 -12.12
N GLY A 71 13.82 -5.91 -11.24
CA GLY A 71 15.26 -5.72 -11.37
C GLY A 71 15.97 -5.79 -10.04
N LYS A 72 17.01 -4.98 -9.89
CA LYS A 72 17.83 -4.84 -8.70
C LYS A 72 17.70 -3.42 -8.14
N GLY A 73 17.46 -3.27 -6.83
CA GLY A 73 17.29 -1.97 -6.18
C GLY A 73 15.96 -1.31 -6.52
N VAL A 74 14.90 -2.10 -6.74
CA VAL A 74 13.57 -1.62 -7.14
C VAL A 74 12.78 -1.16 -5.94
N HIS A 75 12.49 0.14 -5.86
CA HIS A 75 11.72 0.76 -4.78
C HIS A 75 10.42 1.43 -5.26
N THR A 76 10.24 1.56 -6.58
CA THR A 76 9.08 2.21 -7.19
C THR A 76 8.56 1.38 -8.37
N PRO A 77 7.30 1.57 -8.80
CA PRO A 77 6.80 0.92 -10.01
C PRO A 77 7.40 1.47 -11.31
N GLY A 78 8.33 2.43 -11.23
CA GLY A 78 8.98 3.07 -12.37
C GLY A 78 8.17 4.23 -12.97
N ASP A 79 8.85 5.23 -13.53
CA ASP A 79 8.21 6.40 -14.13
C ASP A 79 7.63 6.10 -15.52
N LEU A 80 8.42 5.43 -16.38
CA LEU A 80 8.09 5.13 -17.75
C LEU A 80 8.25 3.64 -18.05
N ALA A 81 7.35 3.09 -18.84
CA ALA A 81 7.36 1.69 -19.25
C ALA A 81 8.32 1.43 -20.41
N ASP A 82 9.16 0.41 -20.26
CA ASP A 82 9.96 -0.16 -21.35
C ASP A 82 9.08 -0.98 -22.30
N VAL A 83 8.01 -1.61 -21.77
CA VAL A 83 7.01 -2.35 -22.54
C VAL A 83 5.61 -1.94 -22.10
N LEU A 84 4.79 -1.51 -23.06
CA LEU A 84 3.34 -1.33 -22.90
C LEU A 84 2.60 -2.42 -23.67
N VAL A 85 1.70 -3.13 -22.98
CA VAL A 85 0.70 -4.00 -23.61
C VAL A 85 -0.64 -3.26 -23.60
N ALA A 86 -1.17 -2.91 -24.78
CA ALA A 86 -2.44 -2.20 -24.93
C ALA A 86 -3.45 -3.06 -25.67
N MET A 87 -4.44 -3.57 -24.96
CA MET A 87 -5.43 -4.52 -25.50
C MET A 87 -6.52 -3.86 -26.35
N ASN A 88 -6.61 -2.52 -26.34
CA ASN A 88 -7.56 -1.74 -27.14
C ASN A 88 -7.09 -0.28 -27.28
N PRO A 89 -7.73 0.53 -28.17
CA PRO A 89 -7.34 1.93 -28.39
C PRO A 89 -7.45 2.82 -27.15
N ALA A 90 -8.43 2.61 -26.27
CA ALA A 90 -8.57 3.39 -25.05
C ALA A 90 -7.39 3.16 -24.08
N ALA A 91 -6.95 1.91 -23.97
CA ALA A 91 -5.76 1.53 -23.21
C ALA A 91 -4.48 2.16 -23.80
N LEU A 92 -4.36 2.18 -25.12
CA LEU A 92 -3.24 2.84 -25.80
C LEU A 92 -3.23 4.34 -25.51
N LYS A 93 -4.34 5.03 -25.74
CA LYS A 93 -4.45 6.50 -25.58
C LYS A 93 -4.17 6.95 -24.15
N THR A 94 -4.71 6.23 -23.18
CA THR A 94 -4.54 6.56 -21.75
C THR A 94 -3.10 6.39 -21.27
N ASN A 95 -2.36 5.41 -21.85
CA ASN A 95 -1.04 5.01 -21.34
C ASN A 95 0.13 5.41 -22.24
N ALA A 96 -0.11 5.97 -23.41
CA ALA A 96 0.94 6.38 -24.37
C ALA A 96 2.01 7.29 -23.74
N ARG A 97 1.60 8.22 -22.88
CA ARG A 97 2.49 9.17 -22.19
C ARG A 97 3.49 8.52 -21.22
N TYR A 98 3.26 7.28 -20.85
CA TYR A 98 4.14 6.52 -19.95
C TYR A 98 5.10 5.60 -20.69
N VAL A 99 5.14 5.63 -22.03
CA VAL A 99 6.07 4.81 -22.82
C VAL A 99 7.42 5.51 -22.94
N LYS A 100 8.47 4.80 -22.55
CA LYS A 100 9.85 5.26 -22.65
C LYS A 100 10.28 5.43 -24.12
N LYS A 101 11.13 6.39 -24.38
CA LYS A 101 11.70 6.57 -25.73
C LYS A 101 12.42 5.30 -26.19
N GLY A 102 12.01 4.74 -27.32
CA GLY A 102 12.51 3.45 -27.82
C GLY A 102 11.90 2.22 -27.17
N GLY A 103 10.87 2.42 -26.32
CA GLY A 103 10.12 1.33 -25.69
C GLY A 103 9.30 0.52 -26.69
N VAL A 104 8.85 -0.66 -26.29
CA VAL A 104 8.04 -1.58 -27.08
C VAL A 104 6.56 -1.42 -26.74
N VAL A 105 5.70 -1.33 -27.75
CA VAL A 105 4.24 -1.28 -27.57
C VAL A 105 3.60 -2.46 -28.29
N ILE A 106 3.05 -3.40 -27.54
CA ILE A 106 2.32 -4.57 -28.04
C ILE A 106 0.84 -4.19 -28.07
N ILE A 107 0.20 -4.32 -29.24
CA ILE A 107 -1.23 -4.03 -29.42
C ILE A 107 -1.99 -5.26 -29.92
N ASP A 108 -3.22 -5.48 -29.41
CA ASP A 108 -4.16 -6.44 -30.00
C ASP A 108 -4.80 -5.82 -31.24
N SER A 109 -4.22 -6.08 -32.43
CA SER A 109 -4.63 -5.46 -33.70
C SER A 109 -6.09 -5.69 -34.07
N ASP A 110 -6.71 -6.77 -33.57
CA ASP A 110 -8.12 -7.09 -33.83
C ASP A 110 -9.08 -6.12 -33.12
N SER A 111 -8.60 -5.39 -32.13
CA SER A 111 -9.37 -4.46 -31.32
C SER A 111 -9.21 -2.99 -31.76
N PHE A 112 -8.54 -2.72 -32.92
CA PHE A 112 -8.29 -1.36 -33.42
C PHE A 112 -9.10 -1.04 -34.68
N ARG A 113 -10.40 -1.35 -34.66
CA ARG A 113 -11.34 -1.02 -35.77
C ARG A 113 -11.78 0.45 -35.65
N ALA A 114 -12.28 1.01 -36.73
CA ALA A 114 -12.77 2.41 -36.74
C ALA A 114 -13.76 2.72 -35.61
N SER A 115 -14.70 1.81 -35.33
CA SER A 115 -15.66 1.95 -34.22
C SER A 115 -15.01 1.91 -32.84
N ASP A 116 -13.88 1.24 -32.68
CA ASP A 116 -13.15 1.14 -31.40
C ASP A 116 -12.27 2.37 -31.20
N LEU A 117 -11.70 2.92 -32.27
CA LEU A 117 -11.00 4.20 -32.28
C LEU A 117 -11.93 5.36 -31.89
N GLU A 118 -13.15 5.38 -32.46
CA GLU A 118 -14.17 6.39 -32.13
C GLU A 118 -14.56 6.36 -30.64
N LYS A 119 -14.83 5.17 -30.08
CA LYS A 119 -15.12 5.00 -28.64
C LYS A 119 -13.99 5.50 -27.73
N ALA A 120 -12.74 5.33 -28.15
CA ALA A 120 -11.56 5.82 -27.47
C ALA A 120 -11.25 7.29 -27.77
N ALA A 121 -12.16 7.99 -28.48
CA ALA A 121 -12.03 9.39 -28.84
C ALA A 121 -10.78 9.71 -29.67
N PHE A 122 -10.33 8.78 -30.53
CA PHE A 122 -9.35 9.09 -31.57
C PHE A 122 -10.01 9.87 -32.71
N THR A 123 -9.28 10.81 -33.27
CA THR A 123 -9.76 11.71 -34.32
C THR A 123 -9.20 11.36 -35.72
N THR A 124 -8.17 10.49 -35.75
CA THR A 124 -7.52 10.02 -36.95
C THR A 124 -7.52 8.49 -37.05
N ASP A 125 -7.25 7.97 -38.28
CA ASP A 125 -7.10 6.52 -38.51
C ASP A 125 -5.70 6.00 -38.12
N ASP A 126 -4.79 6.90 -37.70
CA ASP A 126 -3.46 6.54 -37.19
C ASP A 126 -3.38 6.80 -35.66
N PRO A 127 -3.80 5.84 -34.84
CA PRO A 127 -3.78 5.97 -33.39
C PRO A 127 -2.36 6.04 -32.81
N ILE A 128 -1.35 5.53 -33.52
CA ILE A 128 0.04 5.55 -33.09
C ILE A 128 0.60 6.97 -33.20
N GLN A 129 0.37 7.64 -34.33
CA GLN A 129 0.79 9.01 -34.52
C GLN A 129 0.02 9.96 -33.57
N GLU A 130 -1.31 9.83 -33.50
CA GLU A 130 -2.14 10.67 -32.63
C GLU A 130 -1.76 10.52 -31.14
N ALA A 131 -1.38 9.30 -30.72
CA ALA A 131 -0.91 9.05 -29.35
C ALA A 131 0.56 9.48 -29.10
N GLY A 132 1.26 9.99 -30.11
CA GLY A 132 2.65 10.47 -30.01
C GLY A 132 3.69 9.35 -29.88
N LEU A 133 3.39 8.14 -30.34
CA LEU A 133 4.21 6.93 -30.15
C LEU A 133 5.17 6.64 -31.34
N SER A 134 5.41 7.60 -32.23
CA SER A 134 6.34 7.44 -33.36
C SER A 134 7.79 7.12 -32.95
N HIS A 135 8.12 7.32 -31.67
CA HIS A 135 9.41 7.01 -31.09
C HIS A 135 9.52 5.58 -30.50
N ALA A 136 8.42 4.82 -30.50
CA ALA A 136 8.33 3.48 -29.91
C ALA A 136 8.34 2.40 -31.01
N GLN A 137 8.75 1.19 -30.64
CA GLN A 137 8.63 0.01 -31.49
C GLN A 137 7.22 -0.59 -31.35
N ILE A 138 6.40 -0.50 -32.38
CA ILE A 138 5.05 -1.05 -32.37
C ILE A 138 5.06 -2.50 -32.85
N VAL A 139 4.46 -3.38 -32.03
CA VAL A 139 4.30 -4.82 -32.31
C VAL A 139 2.80 -5.14 -32.39
N PRO A 140 2.21 -5.09 -33.61
CA PRO A 140 0.81 -5.47 -33.77
C PRO A 140 0.67 -6.99 -33.79
N VAL A 141 -0.24 -7.52 -32.99
CA VAL A 141 -0.53 -8.96 -32.84
C VAL A 141 -2.04 -9.17 -32.89
N ALA A 142 -2.51 -10.08 -33.74
CA ALA A 142 -3.94 -10.45 -33.81
C ALA A 142 -4.33 -11.39 -32.65
N ILE A 143 -4.18 -10.89 -31.40
CA ILE A 143 -4.31 -11.70 -30.18
C ILE A 143 -5.70 -12.32 -30.07
N THR A 144 -6.75 -11.52 -30.29
CA THR A 144 -8.14 -12.00 -30.17
C THR A 144 -8.45 -13.11 -31.17
N GLN A 145 -8.00 -12.99 -32.44
CA GLN A 145 -8.21 -14.01 -33.46
C GLN A 145 -7.42 -15.28 -33.14
N MET A 146 -6.15 -15.15 -32.78
CA MET A 146 -5.29 -16.30 -32.44
C MET A 146 -5.84 -17.11 -31.27
N VAL A 147 -6.37 -16.44 -30.24
CA VAL A 147 -7.01 -17.11 -29.10
C VAL A 147 -8.28 -17.84 -29.52
N LYS A 148 -9.11 -17.25 -30.38
CA LYS A 148 -10.31 -17.92 -30.92
C LYS A 148 -9.96 -19.16 -31.72
N ASP A 149 -8.95 -19.07 -32.59
CA ASP A 149 -8.50 -20.20 -33.41
C ASP A 149 -7.91 -21.31 -32.53
N SER A 150 -7.10 -20.94 -31.54
CA SER A 150 -6.55 -21.90 -30.59
C SER A 150 -7.60 -22.66 -29.81
N LEU A 151 -8.68 -22.00 -29.39
CA LEU A 151 -9.72 -22.57 -28.53
C LEU A 151 -10.99 -22.98 -29.29
N ALA A 152 -10.97 -23.05 -30.62
CA ALA A 152 -12.13 -23.37 -31.44
C ALA A 152 -12.81 -24.71 -31.03
N ASP A 153 -12.00 -25.72 -30.68
CA ASP A 153 -12.46 -27.06 -30.30
C ASP A 153 -12.56 -27.24 -28.76
N SER A 154 -12.46 -26.17 -27.96
CA SER A 154 -12.44 -26.27 -26.48
C SER A 154 -13.80 -26.56 -25.84
N GLY A 155 -14.89 -26.37 -26.58
CA GLY A 155 -16.26 -26.47 -26.06
C GLY A 155 -16.66 -25.30 -25.13
N LEU A 156 -15.82 -24.27 -24.97
CA LEU A 156 -16.12 -23.07 -24.19
C LEU A 156 -16.97 -22.09 -25.00
N ASP A 157 -17.79 -21.29 -24.31
CA ASP A 157 -18.51 -20.18 -24.92
C ASP A 157 -17.54 -19.06 -25.37
N ASN A 158 -17.97 -18.27 -26.37
CA ASN A 158 -17.14 -17.22 -26.96
C ASN A 158 -16.65 -16.18 -25.95
N LYS A 159 -17.43 -15.88 -24.89
CA LYS A 159 -17.03 -14.95 -23.85
C LYS A 159 -15.88 -15.52 -23.01
N SER A 160 -15.97 -16.79 -22.63
CA SER A 160 -14.89 -17.49 -21.90
C SER A 160 -13.62 -17.61 -22.73
N ILE A 161 -13.74 -17.84 -24.04
CA ILE A 161 -12.61 -17.88 -24.98
C ILE A 161 -11.90 -16.51 -25.01
N VAL A 162 -12.64 -15.43 -25.26
CA VAL A 162 -12.07 -14.07 -25.35
C VAL A 162 -11.42 -13.63 -24.05
N LEU A 163 -11.91 -14.08 -22.89
CA LEU A 163 -11.27 -13.78 -21.60
C LEU A 163 -9.87 -14.40 -21.45
N CYS A 164 -9.51 -15.38 -22.26
CA CYS A 164 -8.15 -15.97 -22.24
C CYS A 164 -7.09 -15.12 -22.96
N LYS A 165 -7.48 -14.05 -23.66
CA LYS A 165 -6.53 -13.18 -24.43
C LYS A 165 -5.43 -12.54 -23.55
N ASN A 166 -5.74 -12.26 -22.28
CA ASN A 166 -4.75 -11.75 -21.32
C ASN A 166 -3.60 -12.73 -21.08
N MET A 167 -3.87 -14.03 -21.14
CA MET A 167 -2.82 -15.05 -20.98
C MET A 167 -1.91 -15.13 -22.21
N PHE A 168 -2.44 -14.91 -23.41
CA PHE A 168 -1.61 -14.80 -24.61
C PHE A 168 -0.64 -13.62 -24.49
N ALA A 169 -1.17 -12.44 -24.17
CA ALA A 169 -0.36 -11.22 -23.99
C ALA A 169 0.69 -11.36 -22.89
N LEU A 170 0.32 -11.92 -21.74
CA LEU A 170 1.22 -12.20 -20.64
C LEU A 170 2.41 -13.07 -21.10
N TRP A 171 2.12 -14.13 -21.88
CA TRP A 171 3.18 -15.06 -22.26
C TRP A 171 4.06 -14.58 -23.39
N LEU A 172 3.57 -13.70 -24.21
CA LEU A 172 4.42 -12.95 -25.15
C LEU A 172 5.40 -12.06 -24.38
N VAL A 173 4.96 -11.43 -23.28
CA VAL A 173 5.84 -10.64 -22.40
C VAL A 173 6.81 -11.57 -21.63
N CYS A 174 6.34 -12.70 -21.11
CA CYS A 174 7.21 -13.67 -20.43
C CYS A 174 8.30 -14.21 -21.38
N TRP A 175 7.97 -14.48 -22.66
CA TRP A 175 8.96 -14.82 -23.67
C TRP A 175 9.96 -13.70 -23.90
N LEU A 176 9.50 -12.45 -23.97
CA LEU A 176 10.35 -11.27 -24.19
C LEU A 176 11.42 -11.12 -23.10
N PHE A 177 11.10 -11.53 -21.85
CA PHE A 177 11.96 -11.43 -20.68
C PHE A 177 12.50 -12.78 -20.17
N ASP A 178 12.41 -13.83 -20.99
CA ASP A 178 12.91 -15.19 -20.65
C ASP A 178 12.39 -15.72 -19.30
N ARG A 179 11.07 -15.59 -19.06
CA ARG A 179 10.44 -16.00 -17.80
C ARG A 179 9.97 -17.47 -17.87
N PRO A 180 10.19 -18.28 -16.79
CA PRO A 180 9.81 -19.69 -16.78
C PRO A 180 8.30 -19.91 -16.75
N LEU A 181 7.83 -20.86 -17.59
CA LEU A 181 6.42 -21.24 -17.75
C LEU A 181 5.82 -21.93 -16.51
N GLU A 182 6.63 -22.73 -15.82
CA GLU A 182 6.16 -23.68 -14.83
C GLU A 182 5.52 -23.01 -13.60
N GLN A 183 6.12 -21.93 -13.11
CA GLN A 183 5.60 -21.21 -11.93
C GLN A 183 4.24 -20.59 -12.20
N ALA A 184 4.05 -19.98 -13.36
CA ALA A 184 2.77 -19.39 -13.69
C ALA A 184 1.68 -20.44 -13.96
N GLN A 185 2.03 -21.61 -14.53
CA GLN A 185 1.09 -22.72 -14.64
C GLN A 185 0.61 -23.17 -13.27
N HIS A 186 1.49 -23.22 -12.28
CA HIS A 186 1.13 -23.56 -10.90
C HIS A 186 0.16 -22.52 -10.29
N LEU A 187 0.42 -21.23 -10.46
CA LEU A 187 -0.47 -20.16 -10.01
C LEU A 187 -1.86 -20.23 -10.65
N LEU A 188 -1.90 -20.45 -11.97
CA LEU A 188 -3.16 -20.62 -12.70
C LEU A 188 -3.94 -21.86 -12.26
N LYS A 189 -3.24 -22.98 -12.04
CA LYS A 189 -3.85 -24.23 -11.58
C LYS A 189 -4.54 -24.02 -10.22
N ASN A 190 -3.89 -23.35 -9.30
CA ASN A 190 -4.45 -23.02 -7.99
C ASN A 190 -5.67 -22.08 -8.12
N LYS A 191 -5.54 -21.02 -8.93
CA LYS A 191 -6.63 -20.06 -9.14
C LYS A 191 -7.87 -20.69 -9.77
N PHE A 192 -7.69 -21.56 -10.75
CA PHE A 192 -8.78 -22.22 -11.47
C PHE A 192 -9.03 -23.66 -11.03
N ALA A 193 -8.60 -24.07 -9.83
CA ALA A 193 -8.76 -25.42 -9.31
C ALA A 193 -10.19 -25.94 -9.37
N LYS A 194 -11.20 -25.06 -9.21
CA LYS A 194 -12.63 -25.37 -9.30
C LYS A 194 -13.20 -25.30 -10.73
N LYS A 195 -12.39 -24.95 -11.74
CA LYS A 195 -12.81 -24.75 -13.14
C LYS A 195 -11.75 -25.33 -14.09
N PRO A 196 -11.61 -26.68 -14.17
CA PRO A 196 -10.53 -27.31 -14.93
C PRO A 196 -10.51 -26.93 -16.42
N ALA A 197 -11.68 -26.83 -17.07
CA ALA A 197 -11.76 -26.44 -18.48
C ALA A 197 -11.19 -25.02 -18.74
N ILE A 198 -11.40 -24.09 -17.81
CA ILE A 198 -10.82 -22.73 -17.88
C ILE A 198 -9.31 -22.77 -17.68
N TYR A 199 -8.82 -23.62 -16.75
CA TYR A 199 -7.38 -23.81 -16.56
C TYR A 199 -6.72 -24.34 -17.84
N GLU A 200 -7.25 -25.41 -18.44
CA GLU A 200 -6.70 -26.01 -19.66
C GLU A 200 -6.69 -25.02 -20.84
N ALA A 201 -7.77 -24.26 -21.01
CA ALA A 201 -7.85 -23.21 -22.03
C ALA A 201 -6.75 -22.15 -21.84
N ASN A 202 -6.62 -21.61 -20.63
CA ASN A 202 -5.58 -20.64 -20.33
C ASN A 202 -4.17 -21.23 -20.50
N ALA A 203 -3.92 -22.46 -20.07
CA ALA A 203 -2.63 -23.12 -20.21
C ALA A 203 -2.26 -23.38 -21.69
N LYS A 204 -3.26 -23.65 -22.56
CA LYS A 204 -3.05 -23.76 -24.01
C LYS A 204 -2.67 -22.42 -24.61
N VAL A 205 -3.48 -21.40 -24.35
CA VAL A 205 -3.25 -20.02 -24.86
C VAL A 205 -1.90 -19.44 -24.41
N MET A 206 -1.49 -19.77 -23.19
CA MET A 206 -0.16 -19.43 -22.69
C MET A 206 0.96 -19.98 -23.58
N ARG A 207 0.91 -21.28 -23.92
CA ARG A 207 1.91 -21.89 -24.80
C ARG A 207 1.91 -21.26 -26.19
N ASP A 208 0.73 -20.90 -26.68
CA ASP A 208 0.61 -20.27 -28.00
C ASP A 208 1.22 -18.86 -28.01
N GLY A 209 1.02 -18.06 -26.97
CA GLY A 209 1.67 -16.75 -26.82
C GLY A 209 3.19 -16.84 -26.76
N TYR A 210 3.73 -17.83 -26.03
CA TYR A 210 5.17 -18.08 -25.97
C TYR A 210 5.74 -18.52 -27.33
N ASN A 211 5.04 -19.46 -28.01
CA ASN A 211 5.45 -19.94 -29.33
C ASN A 211 5.36 -18.84 -30.39
N TYR A 212 4.37 -17.96 -30.28
CA TYR A 212 4.28 -16.79 -31.16
C TYR A 212 5.51 -15.88 -31.02
N GLY A 213 5.96 -15.64 -29.79
CA GLY A 213 7.20 -14.92 -29.52
C GLY A 213 8.40 -15.54 -30.22
N ASN A 214 8.56 -16.85 -30.17
CA ASN A 214 9.62 -17.57 -30.90
C ASN A 214 9.55 -17.36 -32.43
N ASN A 215 8.33 -17.26 -32.98
CA ASN A 215 8.13 -17.07 -34.42
C ASN A 215 8.43 -15.65 -34.90
N ILE A 216 8.19 -14.62 -34.07
CA ILE A 216 8.50 -13.21 -34.40
C ILE A 216 9.92 -12.79 -34.03
N HIS A 217 10.72 -13.69 -33.56
CA HIS A 217 12.07 -13.50 -33.03
C HIS A 217 13.03 -12.65 -33.90
N ALA A 218 12.85 -12.66 -35.22
CA ALA A 218 13.67 -11.86 -36.13
C ALA A 218 13.41 -10.34 -36.03
N SER A 219 12.28 -9.92 -35.46
CA SER A 219 11.85 -8.51 -35.39
C SER A 219 11.93 -7.89 -34.00
N VAL A 220 12.06 -8.68 -32.93
CA VAL A 220 12.08 -8.21 -31.55
C VAL A 220 13.27 -8.83 -30.79
N SER A 221 14.07 -8.01 -30.09
CA SER A 221 15.14 -8.49 -29.22
C SER A 221 14.54 -9.06 -27.93
N THR A 222 15.11 -10.17 -27.44
CA THR A 222 14.80 -10.67 -26.09
C THR A 222 15.69 -9.99 -25.06
N TYR A 223 15.21 -9.87 -23.84
CA TYR A 223 15.89 -9.23 -22.74
C TYR A 223 16.10 -10.23 -21.60
N ARG A 224 17.16 -10.06 -20.85
CA ARG A 224 17.40 -10.77 -19.60
C ARG A 224 17.57 -9.73 -18.50
N VAL A 225 16.80 -9.85 -17.44
CA VAL A 225 16.95 -9.04 -16.23
C VAL A 225 17.83 -9.82 -15.26
N GLU A 226 18.83 -9.17 -14.68
CA GLU A 226 19.70 -9.79 -13.68
C GLU A 226 18.95 -9.90 -12.35
N SER A 227 18.96 -11.10 -11.76
CA SER A 227 18.35 -11.34 -10.45
C SER A 227 19.08 -10.53 -9.36
N ALA A 228 18.32 -10.00 -8.42
CA ALA A 228 18.87 -9.35 -7.25
C ALA A 228 19.57 -10.38 -6.32
N GLN A 229 20.62 -9.93 -5.61
CA GLN A 229 21.23 -10.73 -4.56
C GLN A 229 20.42 -10.58 -3.27
N VAL A 230 19.40 -11.41 -3.10
CA VAL A 230 18.54 -11.38 -1.91
C VAL A 230 19.07 -12.28 -0.80
N LYS A 231 18.76 -11.94 0.45
CA LYS A 231 19.10 -12.77 1.62
C LYS A 231 18.41 -14.15 1.49
N PRO A 232 19.03 -15.25 1.95
CA PRO A 232 18.35 -16.54 2.01
C PRO A 232 17.06 -16.49 2.82
N GLY A 233 16.01 -17.20 2.38
CA GLY A 233 14.71 -17.24 3.04
C GLY A 233 13.59 -17.69 2.11
N ILE A 234 12.37 -17.69 2.63
CA ILE A 234 11.15 -17.92 1.87
C ILE A 234 10.59 -16.57 1.44
N TYR A 235 10.34 -16.40 0.16
CA TYR A 235 9.85 -15.16 -0.43
C TYR A 235 8.45 -15.34 -1.02
N THR A 236 7.67 -14.26 -0.96
CA THR A 236 6.39 -14.14 -1.65
C THR A 236 6.25 -12.73 -2.23
N ASP A 237 5.42 -12.58 -3.25
CA ASP A 237 4.90 -11.29 -3.68
C ASP A 237 3.72 -10.93 -2.76
N VAL A 238 3.83 -9.84 -1.99
CA VAL A 238 2.82 -9.42 -1.04
C VAL A 238 2.35 -7.99 -1.29
N ASN A 239 1.04 -7.76 -1.31
CA ASN A 239 0.49 -6.42 -1.28
C ASN A 239 0.30 -5.90 0.15
N GLY A 240 0.24 -4.57 0.29
CA GLY A 240 0.22 -3.96 1.61
C GLY A 240 -1.01 -4.29 2.45
N ASN A 241 -2.19 -4.46 1.84
CA ASN A 241 -3.41 -4.86 2.58
C ASN A 241 -3.27 -6.27 3.18
N THR A 242 -2.71 -7.21 2.41
CA THR A 242 -2.41 -8.56 2.90
C THR A 242 -1.33 -8.53 3.98
N ALA A 243 -0.26 -7.77 3.77
CA ALA A 243 0.82 -7.59 4.74
C ALA A 243 0.30 -6.99 6.06
N THR A 244 -0.57 -5.98 5.99
CA THR A 244 -1.26 -5.40 7.15
C THR A 244 -2.03 -6.46 7.94
N ALA A 245 -2.84 -7.27 7.25
CA ALA A 245 -3.60 -8.35 7.89
C ALA A 245 -2.69 -9.37 8.58
N TRP A 246 -1.59 -9.75 7.95
CA TRP A 246 -0.63 -10.71 8.51
C TRP A 246 0.18 -10.12 9.68
N GLY A 247 0.51 -8.83 9.65
CA GLY A 247 1.16 -8.13 10.77
C GLY A 247 0.28 -8.11 12.03
N LEU A 248 -1.04 -7.94 11.85
CA LEU A 248 -2.01 -8.04 12.95
C LEU A 248 -2.11 -9.47 13.52
N ILE A 249 -2.06 -10.49 12.65
CA ILE A 249 -2.05 -11.90 13.09
C ILE A 249 -0.77 -12.18 13.89
N ALA A 250 0.38 -11.70 13.43
CA ALA A 250 1.64 -11.82 14.16
C ALA A 250 1.57 -11.12 15.53
N ALA A 251 0.95 -9.94 15.61
CA ALA A 251 0.75 -9.23 16.86
C ALA A 251 -0.22 -9.97 17.82
N SER A 252 -1.26 -10.62 17.27
CA SER A 252 -2.16 -11.50 18.03
C SER A 252 -1.40 -12.67 18.64
N GLU A 253 -0.55 -13.32 17.88
CA GLU A 253 0.32 -14.41 18.36
C GLU A 253 1.25 -13.93 19.48
N LYS A 254 1.98 -12.82 19.24
CA LYS A 254 2.96 -12.27 20.20
C LYS A 254 2.35 -11.64 21.46
N SER A 255 1.08 -11.28 21.43
CA SER A 255 0.35 -10.80 22.61
C SER A 255 -0.43 -11.88 23.34
N GLY A 256 -0.64 -13.04 22.71
CA GLY A 256 -1.53 -14.10 23.19
C GLY A 256 -3.00 -13.66 23.27
N LEU A 257 -3.40 -12.61 22.53
CA LEU A 257 -4.77 -12.08 22.53
C LEU A 257 -5.49 -12.47 21.25
N PRO A 258 -6.77 -12.88 21.31
CA PRO A 258 -7.58 -13.13 20.13
C PRO A 258 -7.70 -11.86 19.28
N LEU A 259 -7.49 -11.98 17.97
CA LEU A 259 -7.67 -10.89 17.03
C LEU A 259 -9.15 -10.72 16.66
N PHE A 260 -9.66 -9.49 16.86
CA PHE A 260 -11.01 -9.09 16.46
C PHE A 260 -10.97 -7.94 15.46
N LEU A 261 -11.63 -8.09 14.32
CA LEU A 261 -11.86 -7.02 13.35
C LEU A 261 -13.36 -6.71 13.27
N GLY A 262 -13.75 -5.47 13.56
CA GLY A 262 -15.07 -4.92 13.26
C GLY A 262 -14.96 -3.89 12.13
N SER A 263 -15.50 -4.17 10.94
CA SER A 263 -15.29 -3.31 9.78
C SER A 263 -16.48 -3.27 8.84
N TYR A 264 -16.56 -2.19 8.06
CA TYR A 264 -17.46 -2.03 6.93
C TYR A 264 -16.64 -1.96 5.62
N PRO A 265 -17.07 -2.63 4.54
CA PRO A 265 -16.33 -2.64 3.28
C PRO A 265 -16.22 -1.26 2.65
N ILE A 266 -15.00 -0.84 2.35
CA ILE A 266 -14.72 0.40 1.63
C ILE A 266 -13.42 0.26 0.82
N THR A 267 -13.42 0.71 -0.43
CA THR A 267 -12.21 0.77 -1.27
C THR A 267 -11.26 1.84 -0.73
N PRO A 268 -9.94 1.55 -0.57
CA PRO A 268 -9.24 0.28 -0.92
C PRO A 268 -9.03 -0.66 0.28
N ALA A 269 -9.62 -0.43 1.46
CA ALA A 269 -9.37 -1.16 2.70
C ALA A 269 -10.05 -2.55 2.79
N THR A 270 -10.99 -2.86 1.90
CA THR A 270 -11.82 -4.09 1.98
C THR A 270 -10.99 -5.37 1.97
N ASP A 271 -9.84 -5.39 1.30
CA ASP A 271 -9.02 -6.59 1.20
C ASP A 271 -8.41 -7.02 2.54
N ILE A 272 -8.21 -6.09 3.50
CA ILE A 272 -7.82 -6.42 4.87
C ILE A 272 -8.92 -7.26 5.55
N LEU A 273 -10.19 -6.83 5.41
CA LEU A 273 -11.35 -7.57 5.94
C LEU A 273 -11.43 -8.96 5.29
N HIS A 274 -11.28 -9.04 3.96
CA HIS A 274 -11.34 -10.31 3.24
C HIS A 274 -10.22 -11.26 3.65
N GLU A 275 -9.00 -10.75 3.86
CA GLU A 275 -7.87 -11.59 4.26
C GLU A 275 -8.05 -12.13 5.68
N LEU A 276 -8.41 -11.27 6.63
CA LEU A 276 -8.65 -11.67 8.01
C LEU A 276 -9.83 -12.64 8.16
N ALA A 277 -10.90 -12.45 7.36
CA ALA A 277 -12.07 -13.35 7.39
C ALA A 277 -11.76 -14.78 6.94
N LYS A 278 -10.69 -15.00 6.18
CA LYS A 278 -10.21 -16.34 5.78
C LYS A 278 -9.50 -17.08 6.92
N ARG A 279 -9.01 -16.36 7.93
CA ARG A 279 -8.11 -16.88 8.97
C ARG A 279 -8.83 -17.32 10.25
N LYS A 280 -9.98 -17.95 10.10
CA LYS A 280 -10.72 -18.58 11.22
C LYS A 280 -9.93 -19.70 11.87
N ASP A 281 -9.08 -20.37 11.12
CA ASP A 281 -8.12 -21.39 11.55
C ASP A 281 -7.12 -20.85 12.59
N LEU A 282 -6.81 -19.56 12.56
CA LEU A 282 -5.94 -18.86 13.53
C LEU A 282 -6.74 -18.15 14.63
N GLY A 283 -8.03 -18.46 14.79
CA GLY A 283 -8.88 -17.84 15.83
C GLY A 283 -9.30 -16.40 15.55
N VAL A 284 -9.07 -15.88 14.33
CA VAL A 284 -9.46 -14.51 13.95
C VAL A 284 -10.98 -14.39 13.90
N LYS A 285 -11.52 -13.36 14.54
CA LYS A 285 -12.93 -12.97 14.52
C LYS A 285 -13.11 -11.72 13.68
N ALA A 286 -13.46 -11.88 12.41
CA ALA A 286 -13.75 -10.76 11.51
C ALA A 286 -15.27 -10.64 11.32
N ILE A 287 -15.81 -9.45 11.60
CA ILE A 287 -17.24 -9.14 11.49
C ILE A 287 -17.43 -7.98 10.53
N GLN A 288 -18.21 -8.21 9.49
CA GLN A 288 -18.73 -7.14 8.65
C GLN A 288 -20.01 -6.59 9.30
N VAL A 289 -20.06 -5.29 9.47
CA VAL A 289 -21.17 -4.55 10.09
C VAL A 289 -21.87 -3.64 9.07
N GLU A 290 -22.91 -2.92 9.48
CA GLU A 290 -23.76 -2.13 8.59
C GLU A 290 -23.16 -0.79 8.16
N ASP A 291 -22.25 -0.21 8.98
CA ASP A 291 -21.55 1.04 8.71
C ASP A 291 -20.25 1.18 9.50
N GLU A 292 -19.54 2.28 9.29
CA GLU A 292 -18.25 2.55 9.94
C GLU A 292 -18.38 2.81 11.44
N ILE A 293 -19.50 3.39 11.89
CA ILE A 293 -19.76 3.66 13.32
C ILE A 293 -19.95 2.34 14.06
N ALA A 294 -20.77 1.44 13.52
CA ALA A 294 -20.94 0.09 14.06
C ALA A 294 -19.60 -0.66 14.08
N GLY A 295 -18.74 -0.47 13.05
CA GLY A 295 -17.40 -1.06 12.97
C GLY A 295 -16.51 -0.67 14.14
N VAL A 296 -16.36 0.61 14.42
CA VAL A 296 -15.53 1.09 15.55
C VAL A 296 -16.14 0.74 16.89
N CYS A 297 -17.47 0.81 17.04
CA CYS A 297 -18.14 0.47 18.31
C CYS A 297 -18.00 -1.00 18.67
N THR A 298 -18.12 -1.93 17.70
CA THR A 298 -17.90 -3.36 17.94
C THR A 298 -16.44 -3.64 18.31
N ALA A 299 -15.48 -2.95 17.69
CA ALA A 299 -14.06 -3.07 18.02
C ALA A 299 -13.76 -2.54 19.45
N ILE A 300 -14.37 -1.43 19.87
CA ILE A 300 -14.25 -0.91 21.25
C ILE A 300 -14.78 -1.94 22.25
N GLY A 301 -15.94 -2.54 21.98
CA GLY A 301 -16.49 -3.60 22.84
C GLY A 301 -15.57 -4.82 22.93
N ALA A 302 -14.98 -5.25 21.81
CA ALA A 302 -14.02 -6.34 21.76
C ALA A 302 -12.72 -6.01 22.52
N SER A 303 -12.23 -4.77 22.41
CA SER A 303 -11.08 -4.27 23.17
C SER A 303 -11.36 -4.33 24.67
N PHE A 304 -12.49 -3.80 25.12
CA PHE A 304 -12.89 -3.90 26.53
C PHE A 304 -12.93 -5.35 27.02
N ALA A 305 -13.41 -6.28 26.17
CA ALA A 305 -13.48 -7.71 26.46
C ALA A 305 -12.12 -8.44 26.43
N GLY A 306 -11.01 -7.75 26.13
CA GLY A 306 -9.67 -8.32 26.20
C GLY A 306 -9.16 -8.92 24.89
N ASN A 307 -9.61 -8.41 23.76
CA ASN A 307 -9.08 -8.80 22.43
C ASN A 307 -8.09 -7.75 21.91
N LEU A 308 -7.20 -8.16 21.00
CA LEU A 308 -6.57 -7.22 20.08
C LEU A 308 -7.65 -6.76 19.09
N ALA A 309 -8.16 -5.56 19.29
CA ALA A 309 -9.28 -5.03 18.55
C ALA A 309 -8.83 -4.08 17.43
N VAL A 310 -9.40 -4.27 16.25
CA VAL A 310 -9.02 -3.57 15.03
C VAL A 310 -10.27 -3.13 14.26
N THR A 311 -10.19 -1.98 13.59
CA THR A 311 -11.14 -1.56 12.56
C THR A 311 -10.38 -1.01 11.36
N SER A 312 -10.84 -1.32 10.14
CA SER A 312 -10.22 -0.82 8.90
C SER A 312 -11.18 0.08 8.13
N THR A 313 -10.65 1.09 7.46
CA THR A 313 -11.44 2.08 6.72
C THR A 313 -10.58 2.85 5.70
N SER A 314 -11.15 3.90 5.13
CA SER A 314 -10.53 4.95 4.32
C SER A 314 -11.04 6.31 4.84
N GLY A 315 -10.50 7.42 4.36
CA GLY A 315 -10.78 8.78 4.86
C GLY A 315 -12.24 9.10 5.21
N PRO A 316 -13.24 8.82 4.33
CA PRO A 316 -14.66 9.05 4.69
C PRO A 316 -15.11 8.29 5.94
N GLY A 317 -14.67 7.04 6.08
CA GLY A 317 -15.02 6.23 7.24
C GLY A 317 -14.22 6.62 8.49
N LEU A 318 -12.99 7.13 8.35
CA LEU A 318 -12.24 7.71 9.47
C LEU A 318 -13.00 8.90 10.06
N ALA A 319 -13.61 9.75 9.21
CA ALA A 319 -14.47 10.85 9.65
C ALA A 319 -15.68 10.35 10.46
N LEU A 320 -16.35 9.29 10.01
CA LEU A 320 -17.49 8.70 10.71
C LEU A 320 -17.11 8.03 12.03
N LYS A 321 -15.88 7.55 12.18
CA LYS A 321 -15.37 6.89 13.39
C LYS A 321 -14.86 7.87 14.45
N SER A 322 -14.78 9.17 14.17
CA SER A 322 -14.11 10.16 15.03
C SER A 322 -14.59 10.16 16.47
N GLU A 323 -15.90 10.10 16.72
CA GLU A 323 -16.46 10.04 18.08
C GLU A 323 -16.10 8.73 18.77
N GLY A 324 -16.20 7.59 18.08
CA GLY A 324 -15.81 6.29 18.62
C GLY A 324 -14.33 6.23 19.00
N ILE A 325 -13.44 6.82 18.20
CA ILE A 325 -12.01 6.93 18.53
C ILE A 325 -11.83 7.78 19.80
N GLY A 326 -12.57 8.89 19.93
CA GLY A 326 -12.59 9.71 21.15
C GLY A 326 -13.08 8.93 22.37
N LEU A 327 -14.09 8.06 22.21
CA LEU A 327 -14.54 7.17 23.29
C LEU A 327 -13.44 6.17 23.72
N ALA A 328 -12.72 5.59 22.76
CA ALA A 328 -11.61 4.67 23.06
C ALA A 328 -10.46 5.39 23.80
N ASP A 329 -10.16 6.64 23.42
CA ASP A 329 -9.18 7.48 24.13
C ASP A 329 -9.68 7.83 25.55
N MET A 330 -10.93 8.27 25.70
CA MET A 330 -11.54 8.60 26.99
C MET A 330 -11.58 7.38 27.94
N ALA A 331 -11.86 6.19 27.43
CA ALA A 331 -11.89 4.96 28.19
C ALA A 331 -10.50 4.33 28.37
N GLU A 332 -9.47 4.88 27.69
CA GLU A 332 -8.10 4.36 27.64
C GLU A 332 -8.07 2.87 27.26
N LEU A 333 -8.67 2.55 26.11
CA LEU A 333 -8.74 1.20 25.55
C LEU A 333 -7.80 1.04 24.36
N PRO A 334 -7.08 -0.08 24.24
CA PRO A 334 -6.26 -0.37 23.07
C PRO A 334 -7.13 -0.58 21.83
N LEU A 335 -6.87 0.15 20.76
CA LEU A 335 -7.61 0.02 19.51
C LEU A 335 -6.70 0.35 18.33
N VAL A 336 -6.66 -0.50 17.31
CA VAL A 336 -5.96 -0.20 16.06
C VAL A 336 -6.98 0.24 15.01
N ILE A 337 -6.80 1.43 14.45
CA ILE A 337 -7.59 1.97 13.35
C ILE A 337 -6.70 2.02 12.11
N ILE A 338 -7.04 1.27 11.09
CA ILE A 338 -6.29 1.27 9.82
C ILE A 338 -7.03 2.16 8.84
N ASP A 339 -6.36 3.21 8.38
CA ASP A 339 -6.86 4.10 7.34
C ASP A 339 -6.04 3.94 6.06
N VAL A 340 -6.66 3.30 5.07
CA VAL A 340 -6.08 3.16 3.73
C VAL A 340 -6.53 4.38 2.92
N GLN A 341 -5.70 5.42 2.88
CA GLN A 341 -6.01 6.72 2.31
C GLN A 341 -6.29 6.65 0.81
N ARG A 342 -7.20 7.49 0.34
CA ARG A 342 -7.56 7.65 -1.07
C ARG A 342 -7.84 9.11 -1.39
N GLY A 343 -7.91 9.46 -2.67
CA GLY A 343 -8.26 10.82 -3.09
C GLY A 343 -9.64 11.23 -2.57
N GLY A 344 -9.69 12.36 -1.86
CA GLY A 344 -10.89 12.98 -1.31
C GLY A 344 -11.31 14.24 -2.06
N PRO A 345 -12.24 15.06 -1.51
CA PRO A 345 -13.06 14.83 -0.31
C PRO A 345 -14.29 13.93 -0.57
N SER A 346 -14.94 13.46 0.50
CA SER A 346 -16.11 12.57 0.48
C SER A 346 -15.80 11.26 -0.28
N THR A 347 -16.66 10.83 -1.21
CA THR A 347 -16.40 9.66 -2.05
C THR A 347 -15.14 9.84 -2.91
N GLY A 348 -14.91 11.05 -3.40
CA GLY A 348 -13.71 11.48 -4.09
C GLY A 348 -13.30 10.59 -5.25
N LEU A 349 -12.07 10.10 -5.19
CA LEU A 349 -11.44 9.21 -6.16
C LEU A 349 -11.10 7.86 -5.49
N PRO A 350 -12.09 6.94 -5.35
CA PRO A 350 -11.95 5.75 -4.50
C PRO A 350 -10.80 4.83 -4.85
N THR A 351 -10.38 4.81 -6.12
CA THR A 351 -9.32 3.93 -6.63
C THR A 351 -7.97 4.62 -6.79
N LYS A 352 -7.87 5.90 -6.39
CA LYS A 352 -6.65 6.71 -6.57
C LYS A 352 -6.04 7.06 -5.22
N THR A 353 -4.70 7.17 -5.19
CA THR A 353 -3.94 7.37 -3.97
C THR A 353 -3.69 8.85 -3.66
N GLU A 354 -3.85 9.23 -2.40
CA GLU A 354 -3.40 10.50 -1.81
C GLU A 354 -3.01 10.27 -0.36
N GLN A 355 -2.44 11.31 0.30
CA GLN A 355 -2.09 11.31 1.72
C GLN A 355 -2.82 12.44 2.44
N THR A 356 -4.14 12.56 2.20
CA THR A 356 -4.94 13.74 2.60
C THR A 356 -5.64 13.62 3.94
N ASP A 357 -5.52 12.47 4.62
CA ASP A 357 -6.22 12.19 5.88
C ASP A 357 -5.35 12.46 7.13
N LEU A 358 -4.10 12.95 6.96
CA LEU A 358 -3.15 13.12 8.07
C LEU A 358 -3.67 14.09 9.15
N LEU A 359 -4.13 15.30 8.78
CA LEU A 359 -4.63 16.25 9.78
C LEU A 359 -5.93 15.77 10.43
N GLN A 360 -6.77 15.03 9.70
CA GLN A 360 -7.93 14.37 10.26
C GLN A 360 -7.52 13.30 11.28
N ALA A 361 -6.53 12.48 10.97
CA ALA A 361 -5.98 11.49 11.90
C ALA A 361 -5.40 12.16 13.16
N LEU A 362 -4.70 13.27 13.02
CA LEU A 362 -4.10 13.99 14.13
C LEU A 362 -5.13 14.74 14.99
N TYR A 363 -6.11 15.43 14.37
CA TYR A 363 -6.95 16.42 15.04
C TYR A 363 -8.45 16.25 14.81
N GLY A 364 -8.89 15.24 14.06
CA GLY A 364 -10.29 15.08 13.63
C GLY A 364 -11.27 14.57 14.69
N ARG A 365 -11.00 14.79 15.98
CA ARG A 365 -11.88 14.41 17.08
C ARG A 365 -12.32 15.63 17.87
N ASN A 366 -13.43 15.51 18.59
CA ASN A 366 -13.85 16.55 19.52
C ASN A 366 -13.05 16.47 20.83
N GLY A 367 -12.85 17.61 21.50
CA GLY A 367 -12.12 17.72 22.76
C GLY A 367 -10.60 17.48 22.61
N GLU A 368 -9.91 17.44 23.73
CA GLU A 368 -8.48 17.11 23.82
C GLU A 368 -8.33 15.59 23.85
N SER A 369 -8.22 15.00 22.67
CA SER A 369 -8.17 13.55 22.44
C SER A 369 -6.91 13.18 21.65
N PRO A 370 -5.76 13.06 22.35
CA PRO A 370 -4.50 12.71 21.71
C PRO A 370 -4.49 11.23 21.32
N VAL A 371 -4.03 10.92 20.10
CA VAL A 371 -3.87 9.55 19.62
C VAL A 371 -2.51 9.37 18.97
N VAL A 372 -2.05 8.12 18.96
CA VAL A 372 -0.85 7.75 18.20
C VAL A 372 -1.19 7.67 16.71
N VAL A 373 -0.33 8.24 15.86
CA VAL A 373 -0.44 8.16 14.41
C VAL A 373 0.88 7.63 13.85
N VAL A 374 0.80 6.52 13.14
CA VAL A 374 1.93 5.89 12.46
C VAL A 374 1.59 5.67 10.98
N ALA A 375 2.59 5.56 10.12
CA ALA A 375 2.40 5.41 8.69
C ALA A 375 3.33 4.34 8.10
N ALA A 376 2.81 3.47 7.25
CA ALA A 376 3.62 2.49 6.53
C ALA A 376 4.26 3.11 5.28
N SER A 377 5.46 2.69 4.94
CA SER A 377 6.29 3.25 3.87
C SER A 377 6.26 2.45 2.56
N THR A 378 6.07 1.14 2.64
CA THR A 378 6.08 0.21 1.49
C THR A 378 5.01 -0.88 1.69
N PRO A 379 4.68 -1.66 0.64
CA PRO A 379 3.79 -2.81 0.81
C PRO A 379 4.27 -3.80 1.87
N THR A 380 5.57 -4.06 1.96
CA THR A 380 6.15 -4.98 2.95
C THR A 380 6.17 -4.38 4.35
N ASP A 381 6.48 -3.08 4.49
CA ASP A 381 6.46 -2.35 5.76
C ASP A 381 5.06 -2.24 6.37
N CYS A 382 4.00 -2.45 5.57
CA CYS A 382 2.63 -2.55 6.10
C CYS A 382 2.49 -3.68 7.14
N PHE A 383 3.28 -4.78 7.03
CA PHE A 383 3.34 -5.83 8.04
C PHE A 383 3.95 -5.31 9.34
N ASP A 384 5.14 -4.71 9.24
CA ASP A 384 5.88 -4.21 10.39
C ASP A 384 5.10 -3.10 11.12
N MET A 385 4.53 -2.16 10.37
CA MET A 385 3.79 -1.05 10.96
C MET A 385 2.44 -1.47 11.55
N ALA A 386 1.78 -2.50 11.01
CA ALA A 386 0.59 -3.09 11.62
C ALA A 386 0.92 -3.80 12.94
N PHE A 387 2.05 -4.53 12.98
CA PHE A 387 2.57 -5.11 14.22
C PHE A 387 2.91 -4.02 15.26
N GLN A 388 3.62 -2.97 14.86
CA GLN A 388 3.99 -1.87 15.75
C GLN A 388 2.76 -1.10 16.25
N ALA A 389 1.78 -0.84 15.40
CA ALA A 389 0.52 -0.20 15.80
C ALA A 389 -0.21 -1.02 16.88
N ALA A 390 -0.29 -2.35 16.71
CA ALA A 390 -0.88 -3.26 17.69
C ALA A 390 -0.08 -3.29 18.99
N LYS A 391 1.27 -3.35 18.90
CA LYS A 391 2.16 -3.32 20.07
C LYS A 391 1.97 -2.04 20.88
N ILE A 392 2.02 -0.89 20.22
CA ILE A 392 1.83 0.41 20.89
C ILE A 392 0.44 0.50 21.52
N ALA A 393 -0.61 0.11 20.80
CA ALA A 393 -1.98 0.15 21.32
C ALA A 393 -2.12 -0.67 22.61
N LEU A 394 -1.60 -1.89 22.62
CA LEU A 394 -1.72 -2.83 23.74
C LEU A 394 -0.83 -2.46 24.93
N GLU A 395 0.42 -2.05 24.68
CA GLU A 395 1.37 -1.72 25.75
C GLU A 395 1.10 -0.35 26.39
N HIS A 396 0.46 0.57 25.64
CA HIS A 396 0.15 1.92 26.13
C HIS A 396 -1.33 2.17 26.38
N MET A 397 -2.21 1.17 26.18
CA MET A 397 -3.66 1.30 26.44
C MET A 397 -4.27 2.53 25.77
N THR A 398 -4.12 2.64 24.45
CA THR A 398 -4.49 3.84 23.67
C THR A 398 -4.90 3.48 22.25
N PRO A 399 -5.76 4.28 21.60
CA PRO A 399 -5.97 4.15 20.15
C PRO A 399 -4.72 4.48 19.35
N VAL A 400 -4.48 3.72 18.28
CA VAL A 400 -3.42 3.97 17.30
C VAL A 400 -4.02 3.98 15.91
N ILE A 401 -3.78 5.05 15.16
CA ILE A 401 -4.17 5.16 13.74
C ILE A 401 -2.95 4.78 12.89
N LEU A 402 -3.10 3.72 12.11
CA LEU A 402 -2.14 3.33 11.08
C LEU A 402 -2.60 3.89 9.74
N LEU A 403 -1.83 4.81 9.17
CA LEU A 403 -2.02 5.36 7.84
C LEU A 403 -1.28 4.50 6.82
N THR A 404 -2.01 3.98 5.86
CA THR A 404 -1.49 3.48 4.60
C THR A 404 -2.15 4.29 3.47
N ASP A 405 -2.02 3.89 2.22
CA ASP A 405 -2.70 4.53 1.11
C ASP A 405 -3.00 3.53 -0.01
N GLY A 406 -3.79 3.95 -1.01
CA GLY A 406 -4.18 3.09 -2.12
C GLY A 406 -3.01 2.58 -2.96
N PHE A 407 -1.88 3.30 -3.00
CA PHE A 407 -0.67 2.87 -3.71
C PHE A 407 -0.01 1.69 -3.01
N ILE A 408 0.43 1.86 -1.77
CA ILE A 408 1.11 0.78 -1.04
C ILE A 408 0.16 -0.33 -0.60
N GLY A 409 -1.11 -0.03 -0.34
CA GLY A 409 -2.11 -1.02 0.07
C GLY A 409 -2.42 -2.04 -1.02
N ASN A 410 -2.54 -1.59 -2.27
CA ASN A 410 -2.83 -2.44 -3.44
C ASN A 410 -1.56 -2.86 -4.18
N GLY A 411 -0.50 -2.03 -4.16
CA GLY A 411 0.81 -2.36 -4.72
C GLY A 411 1.46 -3.52 -3.97
N SER A 412 2.37 -4.22 -4.65
CA SER A 412 3.07 -5.37 -4.08
C SER A 412 4.58 -5.27 -4.26
N SER A 413 5.30 -5.99 -3.41
CA SER A 413 6.74 -6.12 -3.46
C SER A 413 7.17 -7.54 -3.10
N ALA A 414 8.34 -7.96 -3.57
CA ALA A 414 8.97 -9.20 -3.13
C ALA A 414 9.32 -9.08 -1.63
N TRP A 415 8.85 -10.03 -0.84
CA TRP A 415 8.97 -9.99 0.61
C TRP A 415 9.49 -11.32 1.16
N ARG A 416 10.57 -11.24 1.95
CA ARG A 416 11.02 -12.37 2.75
C ARG A 416 10.07 -12.54 3.93
N ILE A 417 9.39 -13.67 3.98
CA ILE A 417 8.52 -13.99 5.12
C ILE A 417 9.39 -14.10 6.37
N PRO A 418 9.18 -13.26 7.39
CA PRO A 418 9.96 -13.32 8.62
C PRO A 418 9.58 -14.53 9.46
N GLU A 419 10.53 -15.02 10.27
CA GLU A 419 10.19 -15.97 11.33
C GLU A 419 9.52 -15.20 12.46
N ILE A 420 8.49 -15.79 13.09
CA ILE A 420 7.73 -15.13 14.15
C ILE A 420 8.63 -14.73 15.35
N ASP A 421 9.72 -15.46 15.57
CA ASP A 421 10.67 -15.19 16.65
C ASP A 421 11.58 -13.98 16.36
N GLU A 422 11.57 -13.42 15.15
CA GLU A 422 12.21 -12.14 14.84
C GLU A 422 11.45 -10.95 15.49
N TYR A 423 10.22 -11.16 15.97
CA TYR A 423 9.36 -10.14 16.57
C TYR A 423 9.30 -10.27 18.09
N PRO A 424 9.31 -9.15 18.82
CA PRO A 424 9.27 -9.17 20.29
C PRO A 424 7.89 -9.60 20.80
N GLU A 425 7.86 -10.14 22.01
CA GLU A 425 6.61 -10.33 22.76
C GLU A 425 5.94 -8.99 23.03
N ILE A 426 4.61 -8.97 22.95
CA ILE A 426 3.80 -7.81 23.30
C ILE A 426 3.23 -8.01 24.71
N LYS A 427 3.55 -7.08 25.60
CA LYS A 427 3.23 -7.21 27.03
C LYS A 427 2.32 -6.08 27.49
N PRO A 428 0.99 -6.24 27.41
CA PRO A 428 0.07 -5.24 27.95
C PRO A 428 0.26 -5.07 29.47
N ASN A 429 -0.04 -3.87 29.97
CA ASN A 429 0.12 -3.52 31.38
C ASN A 429 -1.03 -4.11 32.22
N TYR A 430 -1.03 -5.43 32.46
CA TYR A 430 -2.08 -6.11 33.22
C TYR A 430 -2.03 -5.80 34.70
N VAL A 431 -3.21 -5.88 35.35
CA VAL A 431 -3.29 -5.93 36.84
C VAL A 431 -2.54 -7.14 37.38
N MET A 432 -1.91 -6.96 38.53
CA MET A 432 -1.21 -8.02 39.27
C MET A 432 -2.07 -8.54 40.40
N PRO A 433 -1.98 -9.83 40.79
CA PRO A 433 -2.76 -10.40 41.89
C PRO A 433 -2.63 -9.62 43.20
N GLU A 434 -1.46 -9.07 43.46
CA GLU A 434 -1.13 -8.30 44.68
C GLU A 434 -1.89 -6.97 44.76
N GLN A 435 -2.41 -6.47 43.63
CA GLN A 435 -3.20 -5.24 43.55
C GLN A 435 -4.68 -5.47 43.90
N GLN A 436 -5.11 -6.72 44.12
CA GLN A 436 -6.50 -7.05 44.47
C GLN A 436 -6.94 -6.28 45.72
N GLY A 437 -8.11 -5.65 45.67
CA GLY A 437 -8.68 -4.85 46.78
C GLY A 437 -8.13 -3.42 46.90
N THR A 438 -6.94 -3.11 46.36
CA THR A 438 -6.35 -1.77 46.38
C THR A 438 -6.40 -1.06 45.03
N TRP A 439 -6.36 -1.81 43.95
CA TRP A 439 -6.40 -1.30 42.57
C TRP A 439 -7.65 -0.46 42.29
N LYS A 440 -7.42 0.58 41.49
CA LYS A 440 -8.48 1.42 40.92
C LYS A 440 -8.42 1.36 39.37
N PRO A 441 -9.55 1.48 38.67
CA PRO A 441 -9.61 1.32 37.19
C PRO A 441 -8.68 2.23 36.38
N TYR A 442 -8.30 3.37 36.94
CA TYR A 442 -7.39 4.35 36.33
C TYR A 442 -6.07 4.52 37.08
N ASP A 443 -5.70 3.54 37.93
CA ASP A 443 -4.31 3.46 38.40
C ASP A 443 -3.36 3.28 37.20
N ARG A 444 -2.30 4.08 37.20
CA ARG A 444 -1.35 4.18 36.07
C ARG A 444 0.07 3.99 36.59
N ASN A 445 0.93 3.49 35.67
CA ASN A 445 2.38 3.45 35.88
C ASN A 445 3.02 4.85 35.62
N GLU A 446 4.35 4.92 35.68
CA GLU A 446 5.13 6.16 35.48
C GLU A 446 4.99 6.76 34.08
N LYS A 447 4.63 5.97 33.05
CA LYS A 447 4.33 6.41 31.69
C LYS A 447 2.87 6.82 31.49
N ALA A 448 2.11 6.97 32.57
CA ALA A 448 0.68 7.25 32.58
C ALA A 448 -0.18 6.18 31.89
N VAL A 449 0.31 4.95 31.77
CA VAL A 449 -0.43 3.80 31.23
C VAL A 449 -1.20 3.12 32.35
N ARG A 450 -2.53 2.99 32.18
CA ARG A 450 -3.36 2.31 33.18
C ARG A 450 -3.15 0.81 33.18
N TYR A 451 -3.39 0.18 34.34
CA TYR A 451 -3.38 -1.26 34.46
C TYR A 451 -4.68 -1.86 33.90
N TRP A 452 -4.54 -2.87 33.05
CA TRP A 452 -5.67 -3.49 32.37
C TRP A 452 -6.20 -4.71 33.15
N ALA A 453 -7.41 -4.58 33.65
CA ALA A 453 -8.19 -5.71 34.15
C ALA A 453 -9.17 -6.15 33.08
N LYS A 454 -9.07 -7.39 32.59
CA LYS A 454 -10.06 -7.96 31.68
C LYS A 454 -11.34 -8.29 32.41
N PRO A 455 -12.53 -8.13 31.80
CA PRO A 455 -13.78 -8.59 32.38
C PRO A 455 -13.70 -10.06 32.78
N GLY A 456 -14.16 -10.38 34.01
CA GLY A 456 -14.08 -11.72 34.58
C GLY A 456 -12.82 -11.99 35.43
N THR A 457 -11.85 -11.05 35.48
CA THR A 457 -10.71 -11.16 36.41
C THR A 457 -11.22 -11.02 37.86
N GLU A 458 -11.04 -12.07 38.65
CA GLU A 458 -11.57 -12.12 40.04
C GLU A 458 -10.96 -11.02 40.91
N GLY A 459 -11.81 -10.29 41.61
CA GLY A 459 -11.40 -9.19 42.50
C GLY A 459 -11.14 -7.85 41.81
N PHE A 460 -11.27 -7.76 40.46
CA PHE A 460 -11.04 -6.55 39.66
C PHE A 460 -12.30 -6.06 38.93
N MET A 461 -13.46 -6.31 39.51
CA MET A 461 -14.73 -5.81 38.98
C MET A 461 -14.73 -4.29 38.87
N HIS A 462 -15.06 -3.76 37.69
CA HIS A 462 -15.11 -2.33 37.45
C HIS A 462 -16.03 -2.01 36.25
N ARG A 463 -16.30 -0.73 36.06
CA ARG A 463 -16.97 -0.19 34.88
C ARG A 463 -16.09 0.85 34.24
N LEU A 464 -16.19 0.98 32.94
CA LEU A 464 -15.66 2.10 32.15
C LEU A 464 -16.82 2.80 31.46
N GLY A 465 -16.64 4.07 31.10
CA GLY A 465 -17.64 4.85 30.38
C GLY A 465 -17.04 6.08 29.71
N GLY A 466 -17.80 6.70 28.83
CA GLY A 466 -17.38 7.87 28.05
C GLY A 466 -17.51 9.21 28.79
N LEU A 467 -18.16 9.25 29.96
CA LEU A 467 -18.22 10.47 30.77
C LEU A 467 -16.88 10.71 31.46
N GLU A 468 -16.61 11.98 31.79
CA GLU A 468 -15.43 12.31 32.60
C GLU A 468 -15.53 11.69 33.98
N LYS A 469 -14.41 11.26 34.50
CA LYS A 469 -14.31 10.46 35.72
C LYS A 469 -13.14 10.89 36.57
N ASP A 470 -13.21 10.52 37.84
CA ASP A 470 -12.12 10.73 38.78
C ASP A 470 -10.81 10.13 38.28
N TYR A 471 -9.70 10.79 38.54
CA TYR A 471 -8.37 10.45 38.05
C TYR A 471 -7.92 9.01 38.30
N LYS A 472 -8.43 8.37 39.38
CA LYS A 472 -8.09 7.00 39.75
C LYS A 472 -9.25 6.03 39.63
N THR A 473 -10.45 6.50 39.92
CA THR A 473 -11.65 5.65 39.95
C THR A 473 -12.48 5.80 38.70
N SER A 474 -13.48 4.96 38.50
CA SER A 474 -14.47 5.12 37.45
C SER A 474 -15.70 5.94 37.86
N ALA A 475 -15.66 6.61 39.03
CA ALA A 475 -16.74 7.48 39.49
C ALA A 475 -16.80 8.74 38.58
N ILE A 476 -18.00 9.13 38.19
CA ILE A 476 -18.21 10.35 37.40
C ILE A 476 -17.72 11.55 38.21
N SER A 477 -16.98 12.45 37.55
CA SER A 477 -16.46 13.67 38.17
C SER A 477 -16.72 14.87 37.23
N THR A 478 -17.22 15.95 37.83
CA THR A 478 -17.39 17.25 37.17
C THR A 478 -16.41 18.30 37.70
N ASP A 479 -15.42 17.86 38.50
CA ASP A 479 -14.38 18.74 39.03
C ASP A 479 -13.47 19.23 37.91
N PRO A 480 -13.32 20.56 37.72
CA PRO A 480 -12.52 21.14 36.63
C PRO A 480 -11.03 20.83 36.78
N ILE A 481 -10.49 20.71 38.00
CA ILE A 481 -9.09 20.37 38.24
C ILE A 481 -8.82 18.89 37.90
N ASN A 482 -9.76 18.02 38.24
CA ASN A 482 -9.70 16.62 37.86
C ASN A 482 -9.77 16.47 36.31
N HIS A 483 -10.61 17.23 35.64
CA HIS A 483 -10.69 17.21 34.17
C HIS A 483 -9.34 17.58 33.54
N GLU A 484 -8.71 18.69 33.92
CA GLU A 484 -7.38 19.06 33.43
C GLU A 484 -6.35 17.95 33.69
N LYS A 485 -6.36 17.35 34.86
CA LYS A 485 -5.45 16.27 35.24
C LYS A 485 -5.62 15.03 34.35
N MET A 486 -6.86 14.68 33.98
CA MET A 486 -7.16 13.55 33.08
C MET A 486 -6.68 13.85 31.67
N VAL A 487 -6.90 15.05 31.14
CA VAL A 487 -6.41 15.48 29.82
C VAL A 487 -4.89 15.39 29.77
N ARG A 488 -4.19 15.95 30.76
CA ARG A 488 -2.72 15.91 30.83
C ARG A 488 -2.18 14.48 30.94
N ALA A 489 -2.85 13.59 31.67
CA ALA A 489 -2.43 12.18 31.77
C ALA A 489 -2.52 11.45 30.43
N ARG A 490 -3.57 11.69 29.64
CA ARG A 490 -3.68 11.12 28.29
C ARG A 490 -2.58 11.66 27.35
N GLN A 491 -2.32 12.97 27.41
CA GLN A 491 -1.23 13.58 26.62
C GLN A 491 0.14 13.04 27.03
N GLN A 492 0.43 12.99 28.34
CA GLN A 492 1.70 12.45 28.88
C GLN A 492 1.94 11.01 28.42
N LYS A 493 0.90 10.18 28.38
CA LYS A 493 0.97 8.81 27.86
C LYS A 493 1.44 8.78 26.41
N ILE A 494 0.85 9.61 25.55
CA ILE A 494 1.25 9.69 24.13
C ILE A 494 2.70 10.20 24.01
N ASP A 495 3.05 11.26 24.73
CA ASP A 495 4.39 11.84 24.69
C ASP A 495 5.48 10.84 25.15
N SER A 496 5.16 10.00 26.14
CA SER A 496 6.08 8.98 26.66
C SER A 496 6.47 7.92 25.62
N ILE A 497 5.63 7.68 24.62
CA ILE A 497 5.87 6.70 23.53
C ILE A 497 7.10 7.12 22.69
N ALA A 498 7.43 8.39 22.63
CA ALA A 498 8.62 8.87 21.91
C ALA A 498 9.94 8.20 22.36
N THR A 499 9.99 7.68 23.61
CA THR A 499 11.14 6.94 24.12
C THR A 499 11.13 5.44 23.75
N ASP A 500 10.01 4.92 23.30
CA ASP A 500 9.80 3.51 23.01
C ASP A 500 9.83 3.21 21.50
N ILE A 501 9.86 4.25 20.67
CA ILE A 501 9.94 4.15 19.22
C ILE A 501 11.36 4.43 18.71
N PRO A 502 11.72 3.90 17.51
CA PRO A 502 13.04 4.16 16.93
C PRO A 502 13.33 5.63 16.69
N LEU A 503 14.59 6.01 16.82
CA LEU A 503 15.08 7.33 16.40
C LEU A 503 14.95 7.50 14.88
N LEU A 504 14.70 8.74 14.44
CA LEU A 504 14.68 9.11 13.03
C LEU A 504 16.06 8.87 12.41
N LYS A 505 16.10 8.13 11.31
CA LYS A 505 17.32 7.84 10.56
C LYS A 505 17.42 8.78 9.36
N VAL A 506 18.65 9.13 9.02
CA VAL A 506 18.99 9.86 7.80
C VAL A 506 19.77 8.93 6.88
N SER A 507 19.39 8.88 5.63
CA SER A 507 20.11 8.19 4.54
C SER A 507 20.56 9.20 3.48
N GLY A 508 21.26 8.73 2.45
CA GLY A 508 21.88 9.60 1.45
C GLY A 508 23.13 10.29 2.01
N ASP A 509 23.47 11.47 1.48
CA ASP A 509 24.65 12.22 1.92
C ASP A 509 24.34 13.05 3.18
N SER A 510 24.81 12.59 4.33
CA SER A 510 24.58 13.26 5.63
C SER A 510 25.29 14.63 5.76
N SER A 511 26.22 14.97 4.86
CA SER A 511 26.91 16.27 4.79
C SER A 511 26.21 17.28 3.88
N ALA A 512 25.13 16.88 3.19
CA ALA A 512 24.37 17.73 2.29
C ALA A 512 23.76 18.95 3.00
N ASP A 513 23.56 20.02 2.25
CA ASP A 513 22.82 21.20 2.72
C ASP A 513 21.30 21.01 2.66
N LEU A 514 20.83 20.13 1.76
CA LEU A 514 19.42 19.83 1.51
C LEU A 514 19.00 18.51 2.17
N LEU A 515 18.00 18.57 3.04
CA LEU A 515 17.29 17.41 3.57
C LEU A 515 15.94 17.27 2.88
N VAL A 516 15.70 16.13 2.28
CA VAL A 516 14.37 15.71 1.80
C VAL A 516 13.66 14.97 2.91
N VAL A 517 12.44 15.38 3.21
CA VAL A 517 11.58 14.78 4.25
C VAL A 517 10.34 14.17 3.60
N SER A 518 9.99 12.96 4.01
CA SER A 518 8.78 12.28 3.56
C SER A 518 8.12 11.46 4.68
N TRP A 519 6.94 10.93 4.39
CA TRP A 519 6.22 10.01 5.25
C TRP A 519 5.30 9.08 4.42
N GLY A 520 4.90 7.93 4.98
CA GLY A 520 3.94 7.05 4.33
C GLY A 520 4.41 6.50 2.98
N GLY A 521 3.50 6.24 2.05
CA GLY A 521 3.75 5.59 0.76
C GLY A 521 4.64 6.35 -0.23
N THR A 522 5.13 7.55 0.10
CA THR A 522 6.07 8.30 -0.74
C THR A 522 7.53 7.84 -0.61
N TYR A 523 7.83 6.95 0.33
CA TYR A 523 9.19 6.47 0.63
C TYR A 523 9.97 6.08 -0.63
N GLY A 524 9.48 5.11 -1.40
CA GLY A 524 10.22 4.50 -2.50
C GLY A 524 10.63 5.51 -3.57
N HIS A 525 9.72 6.41 -3.94
CA HIS A 525 9.98 7.43 -4.96
C HIS A 525 11.04 8.45 -4.52
N LEU A 526 10.95 8.92 -3.28
CA LEU A 526 11.89 9.90 -2.72
C LEU A 526 13.25 9.28 -2.45
N TYR A 527 13.28 8.06 -1.93
CA TYR A 527 14.51 7.30 -1.74
C TYR A 527 15.25 7.11 -3.07
N SER A 528 14.56 6.63 -4.12
CA SER A 528 15.16 6.44 -5.45
C SER A 528 15.66 7.76 -6.06
N ALA A 529 14.92 8.86 -5.89
CA ALA A 529 15.34 10.16 -6.39
C ALA A 529 16.61 10.65 -5.67
N VAL A 530 16.68 10.50 -4.35
CA VAL A 530 17.86 10.89 -3.56
C VAL A 530 19.08 10.04 -3.92
N GLU A 531 18.92 8.73 -4.05
CA GLU A 531 20.01 7.83 -4.48
C GLU A 531 20.53 8.22 -5.87
N ALA A 532 19.63 8.48 -6.83
CA ALA A 532 20.02 8.92 -8.17
C ALA A 532 20.75 10.27 -8.16
N MET A 533 20.28 11.25 -7.36
CA MET A 533 20.94 12.54 -7.20
C MET A 533 22.36 12.38 -6.64
N ASN A 534 22.52 11.56 -5.59
CA ASN A 534 23.84 11.31 -4.98
C ASN A 534 24.77 10.58 -5.96
N ALA A 535 24.26 9.65 -6.76
CA ALA A 535 25.03 8.98 -7.81
C ALA A 535 25.51 9.95 -8.92
N GLU A 536 24.75 11.02 -9.17
CA GLU A 536 25.14 12.12 -10.08
C GLU A 536 26.12 13.13 -9.42
N GLY A 537 26.51 12.92 -8.16
CA GLY A 537 27.37 13.84 -7.42
C GLY A 537 26.66 15.11 -6.90
N LYS A 538 25.33 15.07 -6.81
CA LYS A 538 24.48 16.13 -6.25
C LYS A 538 24.08 15.74 -4.83
N PRO A 539 24.73 16.22 -3.76
CA PRO A 539 24.54 15.71 -2.41
C PRO A 539 23.16 16.07 -1.84
N VAL A 540 22.40 15.08 -1.44
CA VAL A 540 21.07 15.18 -0.83
C VAL A 540 20.94 14.19 0.30
N ALA A 541 20.42 14.62 1.45
CA ALA A 541 20.06 13.78 2.57
C ALA A 541 18.56 13.45 2.55
N PHE A 542 18.18 12.32 3.15
CA PHE A 542 16.80 11.84 3.18
C PHE A 542 16.40 11.37 4.58
N ALA A 543 15.25 11.83 5.07
CA ALA A 543 14.62 11.38 6.30
C ALA A 543 13.16 10.99 6.06
N HIS A 544 12.80 9.78 6.44
CA HIS A 544 11.45 9.25 6.30
C HIS A 544 10.79 8.99 7.65
N PHE A 545 9.52 9.39 7.79
CA PHE A 545 8.77 9.25 9.03
C PHE A 545 7.73 8.13 8.93
N ASN A 546 7.92 7.07 9.72
CA ASN A 546 6.90 6.06 10.02
C ASN A 546 6.09 6.44 11.27
N TYR A 547 6.70 7.18 12.21
CA TYR A 547 6.05 7.64 13.43
C TYR A 547 5.77 9.13 13.32
N ILE A 548 4.49 9.48 13.30
CA ILE A 548 4.03 10.86 13.06
C ILE A 548 3.64 11.54 14.38
N ASN A 549 2.93 10.84 15.26
CA ASN A 549 2.57 11.34 16.59
C ASN A 549 2.61 10.19 17.62
N PRO A 550 3.54 10.24 18.59
CA PRO A 550 4.59 11.25 18.72
C PRO A 550 5.66 11.13 17.63
N LEU A 551 6.38 12.22 17.40
CA LEU A 551 7.58 12.22 16.57
C LEU A 551 8.74 11.50 17.27
N PRO A 552 9.69 10.89 16.54
CA PRO A 552 10.94 10.37 17.10
C PRO A 552 11.69 11.44 17.91
N ALA A 553 12.29 11.04 19.03
CA ALA A 553 12.88 11.96 20.02
C ALA A 553 13.98 12.89 19.46
N ASN A 554 14.71 12.45 18.40
CA ASN A 554 15.77 13.24 17.76
C ASN A 554 15.29 14.08 16.56
N THR A 555 13.98 14.20 16.34
CA THR A 555 13.43 14.88 15.15
C THR A 555 13.90 16.33 15.05
N GLU A 556 13.80 17.10 16.13
CA GLU A 556 14.21 18.50 16.15
C GLU A 556 15.70 18.67 15.84
N GLU A 557 16.55 17.84 16.45
CA GLU A 557 18.00 17.84 16.20
C GLU A 557 18.30 17.60 14.71
N ILE A 558 17.69 16.59 14.11
CA ILE A 558 17.90 16.26 12.69
C ILE A 558 17.44 17.42 11.80
N LEU A 559 16.23 17.92 11.98
CA LEU A 559 15.67 18.96 11.11
C LEU A 559 16.45 20.30 11.20
N ARG A 560 17.02 20.63 12.35
CA ARG A 560 17.82 21.85 12.52
C ARG A 560 19.25 21.75 11.97
N ARG A 561 19.72 20.57 11.64
CA ARG A 561 21.08 20.35 11.12
C ARG A 561 21.27 20.87 9.70
N TYR A 562 20.20 20.88 8.89
CA TYR A 562 20.25 21.17 7.47
C TYR A 562 19.86 22.62 7.15
N LYS A 563 20.50 23.22 6.14
CA LYS A 563 20.20 24.59 5.71
C LYS A 563 18.85 24.70 5.01
N LYS A 564 18.49 23.66 4.24
CA LYS A 564 17.23 23.55 3.51
C LYS A 564 16.54 22.24 3.88
N VAL A 565 15.28 22.31 4.24
CA VAL A 565 14.44 21.14 4.51
C VAL A 565 13.21 21.20 3.61
N VAL A 566 13.08 20.25 2.70
CA VAL A 566 11.90 20.16 1.82
C VAL A 566 11.04 18.96 2.21
N VAL A 567 9.76 19.20 2.47
CA VAL A 567 8.77 18.16 2.76
C VAL A 567 7.98 17.85 1.50
N CYS A 568 8.00 16.57 1.09
CA CYS A 568 7.35 16.09 -0.12
C CYS A 568 6.14 15.24 0.23
N GLU A 569 4.94 15.64 -0.23
CA GLU A 569 3.68 15.03 0.17
C GLU A 569 2.67 14.91 -0.97
N LEU A 570 1.84 13.88 -0.95
CA LEU A 570 0.69 13.72 -1.85
C LEU A 570 -0.57 14.40 -1.28
N ASN A 571 -0.40 15.63 -0.77
CA ASN A 571 -1.43 16.49 -0.21
C ASN A 571 -0.98 17.95 -0.26
N ASN A 572 -1.73 18.88 0.33
CA ASN A 572 -1.40 20.30 0.34
C ASN A 572 -0.49 20.74 1.52
N GLY A 573 0.52 19.94 1.86
CA GLY A 573 1.52 20.30 2.89
C GLY A 573 1.02 20.09 4.32
N GLN A 574 0.29 19.01 4.58
CA GLN A 574 -0.27 18.69 5.90
C GLN A 574 0.83 18.35 6.90
N PHE A 575 1.81 17.54 6.51
CA PHE A 575 2.92 17.18 7.39
C PHE A 575 3.89 18.34 7.59
N ALA A 576 4.18 19.11 6.53
CA ALA A 576 4.97 20.34 6.67
C ALA A 576 4.33 21.32 7.65
N SER A 577 3.00 21.46 7.61
CA SER A 577 2.25 22.30 8.57
C SER A 577 2.35 21.77 10.00
N TYR A 578 2.22 20.45 10.17
CA TYR A 578 2.37 19.80 11.47
C TYR A 578 3.79 19.99 12.04
N LEU A 579 4.83 19.74 11.23
CA LEU A 579 6.23 19.92 11.63
C LEU A 579 6.54 21.38 12.00
N SER A 580 5.96 22.35 11.28
CA SER A 580 6.13 23.78 11.61
C SER A 580 5.62 24.13 13.00
N GLY A 581 4.56 23.48 13.47
CA GLY A 581 4.04 23.62 14.83
C GLY A 581 4.86 22.88 15.89
N LYS A 582 5.51 21.77 15.52
CA LYS A 582 6.30 20.94 16.44
C LYS A 582 7.76 21.39 16.55
N VAL A 583 8.32 21.95 15.48
CA VAL A 583 9.72 22.41 15.42
C VAL A 583 9.75 23.86 14.92
N PRO A 584 9.37 24.83 15.76
CA PRO A 584 9.30 26.24 15.37
C PRO A 584 10.70 26.79 15.01
N GLY A 585 10.73 27.67 14.00
CA GLY A 585 11.96 28.31 13.53
C GLY A 585 12.72 27.55 12.45
N VAL A 586 12.30 26.34 12.07
CA VAL A 586 12.75 25.68 10.84
C VAL A 586 11.85 26.13 9.69
N ASN A 587 12.47 26.57 8.58
CA ASN A 587 11.75 26.93 7.37
C ASN A 587 11.54 25.67 6.51
N PHE A 588 10.33 25.14 6.48
CA PHE A 588 9.98 23.99 5.68
C PHE A 588 9.58 24.40 4.25
N LEU A 589 10.42 24.10 3.28
CA LEU A 589 10.07 24.13 1.87
C LEU A 589 9.04 23.01 1.60
N ARG A 590 8.17 23.18 0.60
CA ARG A 590 7.10 22.23 0.32
C ARG A 590 7.12 21.82 -1.14
N TYR A 591 7.05 20.53 -1.39
CA TYR A 591 6.77 19.98 -2.71
C TYR A 591 5.53 19.11 -2.63
N ASN A 592 4.39 19.71 -2.98
CA ASN A 592 3.06 19.13 -2.84
C ASN A 592 2.55 18.65 -4.18
N LYS A 593 2.09 17.40 -4.26
CA LYS A 593 1.44 16.85 -5.45
C LYS A 593 0.03 16.40 -5.11
N ILE A 594 -0.99 17.08 -5.68
CA ILE A 594 -2.42 16.79 -5.44
C ILE A 594 -3.03 16.34 -6.77
N GLN A 595 -2.62 15.18 -7.25
CA GLN A 595 -3.00 14.66 -8.56
C GLN A 595 -3.56 13.23 -8.50
N ALA A 596 -3.79 12.72 -7.30
CA ALA A 596 -4.26 11.36 -7.05
C ALA A 596 -3.37 10.28 -7.72
N GLN A 597 -2.07 10.55 -7.79
CA GLN A 597 -1.03 9.69 -8.36
C GLN A 597 0.26 9.78 -7.54
N PRO A 598 1.07 8.72 -7.48
CA PRO A 598 2.40 8.77 -6.87
C PRO A 598 3.31 9.82 -7.54
N PHE A 599 4.40 10.17 -6.88
CA PHE A 599 5.48 10.95 -7.48
C PHE A 599 6.14 10.16 -8.63
N MET A 600 6.78 10.89 -9.55
CA MET A 600 7.76 10.35 -10.48
C MET A 600 9.17 10.66 -9.95
N VAL A 601 10.10 9.73 -10.08
CA VAL A 601 11.50 9.95 -9.67
C VAL A 601 12.11 11.12 -10.44
N SER A 602 11.82 11.20 -11.74
CA SER A 602 12.30 12.26 -12.62
C SER A 602 11.82 13.66 -12.23
N GLU A 603 10.54 13.83 -11.81
CA GLU A 603 10.02 15.13 -11.36
C GLU A 603 10.64 15.56 -10.03
N LEU A 604 10.91 14.60 -9.13
CA LEU A 604 11.59 14.85 -7.85
C LEU A 604 13.04 15.30 -8.08
N MET A 605 13.80 14.60 -8.93
CA MET A 605 15.18 14.97 -9.27
C MET A 605 15.27 16.36 -9.87
N ALA A 606 14.34 16.70 -10.77
CA ALA A 606 14.27 18.03 -11.37
C ALA A 606 14.02 19.12 -10.31
N HIS A 607 13.10 18.86 -9.36
CA HIS A 607 12.81 19.78 -8.27
C HIS A 607 14.00 19.95 -7.31
N PHE A 608 14.65 18.85 -6.90
CA PHE A 608 15.80 18.89 -5.99
C PHE A 608 17.02 19.57 -6.64
N SER A 609 17.26 19.33 -7.93
CA SER A 609 18.32 20.04 -8.68
C SER A 609 18.12 21.54 -8.62
N LYS A 610 16.89 22.02 -8.82
CA LYS A 610 16.56 23.45 -8.70
C LYS A 610 16.83 23.99 -7.30
N LEU A 611 16.46 23.25 -6.25
CA LEU A 611 16.70 23.66 -4.85
C LEU A 611 18.20 23.71 -4.50
N LEU A 612 19.04 22.92 -5.15
CA LEU A 612 20.51 22.96 -4.95
C LEU A 612 21.15 24.15 -5.63
N GLU A 613 20.55 24.67 -6.72
CA GLU A 613 21.03 25.86 -7.47
C GLU A 613 20.65 27.18 -6.80
N GLU A 614 19.54 27.22 -6.05
CA GLU A 614 19.06 28.37 -5.26
C GLU A 614 19.87 28.56 -3.96
#